data_f5752cb6e198261bc91cd289bd0e48de
#
_entry.id   f5752cb6e198261bc91cd289bd0e48de
#
_cell.length_a   1.000
_cell.length_b   1.000
_cell.length_c   1.000
_cell.angle_alpha   90.00
_cell.angle_beta   90.00
_cell.angle_gamma   90.00
#
_symmetry.space_group_name_H-M   'P 1'
#
loop_
_entity.id
_entity.type
_entity.pdbx_description
1 polymer ?
#
loop_
_entity_poly.entity_id
_entity_poly.type
_entity_poly.pdbx_seq_one_letter_code
_entity_poly.pdbx_strand_id
1 'polypeptide(L)'
;LVGSIIADYTIMTHFPDPGTKLAMNDYLEQFTGLGGNLVVLHANIGAEAVWGGSTGIKAVWPSKVCIKSASPEHDRIEMMLDITDSLGIPALISVSWDLSNPDLRYENYMQSIEAIIDEQWKMYGHHPSLAGFYSYQEGSGTYLAGYIREFCKSVKKQSRGLLTMCSPNIDDPLLAGYLAMIEDLDIVNYQAPIMTSYRSDNRQMYPNCRVRDITSLSSGATRITDKITLSHVEFMGYHENKTGDSYLTGYDNIFNQFPSAASAYGPDGTSFFSYFSCIFFNQAKLPEETATAVQAIKDGLKAYNLIRETTSTEPSRLAVYIPYADWCIERWQNCITPALDAFRQLGVSYDVLPFVPKKGEEILPFYPMNKNPEQADYLLQNRYVVILPDISGMQETDSEMIEDFVRRGGVVIAFGPRIPYGDRFDREKLWGARESVPVQSSRYYNRITVSKPGARTYKGQSWSFGPIASTAWIPEKENMIAGFPDGTASVFSNEYGEGKTYVVTMSARNAVSICPDLVRDILDDALACRDVYRPFDVYGAAGNMDISMNGGQSSYTISAANYNSRPVDLVIKPLLLEPDKKYKLIDLKSGEVLSEKTGSGYRSIPVRVESNDFSAFGIEPESEQN
;
A
#
# COMPACT_ATOMS: atom_id res chain seq x y z
N LEU A 1 -1.12 8.29 -21.26
CA LEU A 1 -0.29 8.94 -20.25
C LEU A 1 1.10 8.30 -20.33
N VAL A 2 2.10 9.08 -20.76
CA VAL A 2 3.51 8.65 -20.81
C VAL A 2 4.19 9.26 -19.59
N GLY A 3 4.64 8.44 -18.64
CA GLY A 3 5.27 8.86 -17.38
C GLY A 3 4.39 8.61 -16.14
N SER A 4 4.92 8.93 -14.96
CA SER A 4 4.16 8.83 -13.71
C SER A 4 3.00 9.83 -13.69
N ILE A 5 1.83 9.36 -13.28
CA ILE A 5 0.66 10.24 -13.10
C ILE A 5 0.86 11.03 -11.79
N ILE A 6 0.68 12.34 -11.85
CA ILE A 6 0.60 13.23 -10.70
C ILE A 6 -0.76 13.92 -10.76
N ALA A 7 -1.68 13.47 -9.89
CA ALA A 7 -3.04 13.96 -9.83
C ALA A 7 -3.26 14.92 -8.65
N ASP A 8 -4.17 15.90 -8.76
CA ASP A 8 -4.64 16.69 -7.63
C ASP A 8 -6.17 16.74 -7.56
N TYR A 9 -6.70 16.72 -6.35
CA TYR A 9 -8.12 16.88 -6.06
C TYR A 9 -8.46 18.35 -5.85
N THR A 10 -9.00 18.95 -6.88
CA THR A 10 -9.35 20.37 -6.90
C THR A 10 -10.75 20.61 -6.36
N ILE A 11 -10.89 21.15 -5.16
CA ILE A 11 -12.20 21.41 -4.54
C ILE A 11 -12.87 22.61 -5.19
N MET A 12 -13.75 22.34 -6.16
CA MET A 12 -14.36 23.33 -7.03
C MET A 12 -15.22 24.37 -6.31
N THR A 13 -15.76 24.03 -5.14
CA THR A 13 -16.55 24.96 -4.31
C THR A 13 -15.73 26.05 -3.65
N HIS A 14 -14.41 25.91 -3.55
CA HIS A 14 -13.53 26.85 -2.82
C HIS A 14 -13.04 28.02 -3.68
N PHE A 15 -13.21 27.99 -4.99
CA PHE A 15 -12.78 29.14 -5.83
C PHE A 15 -13.57 30.41 -5.49
N PRO A 16 -12.90 31.56 -5.35
CA PRO A 16 -13.55 32.83 -4.97
C PRO A 16 -14.37 33.44 -6.11
N ASP A 17 -15.45 34.11 -5.80
CA ASP A 17 -16.17 35.01 -6.70
C ASP A 17 -16.03 36.46 -6.20
N PRO A 18 -15.63 37.44 -7.00
CA PRO A 18 -15.17 37.36 -8.38
C PRO A 18 -13.68 36.98 -8.49
N GLY A 19 -13.25 36.62 -9.68
CA GLY A 19 -11.84 36.27 -9.95
C GLY A 19 -11.56 34.78 -10.12
N THR A 20 -12.59 33.95 -10.14
CA THR A 20 -12.52 32.48 -10.27
C THR A 20 -11.59 32.02 -11.40
N LYS A 21 -11.74 32.55 -12.62
CA LYS A 21 -10.93 32.10 -13.77
C LYS A 21 -9.44 32.42 -13.62
N LEU A 22 -9.10 33.60 -13.06
CA LEU A 22 -7.71 33.94 -12.76
C LEU A 22 -7.10 33.01 -11.72
N ALA A 23 -7.81 32.77 -10.63
CA ALA A 23 -7.36 31.82 -9.59
C ALA A 23 -7.20 30.38 -10.10
N MET A 24 -8.06 29.95 -11.03
CA MET A 24 -7.94 28.64 -11.68
C MET A 24 -6.68 28.54 -12.55
N ASN A 25 -6.37 29.58 -13.32
CA ASN A 25 -5.14 29.63 -14.11
C ASN A 25 -3.90 29.61 -13.22
N ASP A 26 -3.85 30.48 -12.20
CA ASP A 26 -2.71 30.56 -11.27
C ASP A 26 -2.48 29.21 -10.57
N TYR A 27 -3.55 28.53 -10.17
CA TYR A 27 -3.47 27.19 -9.58
C TYR A 27 -2.88 26.17 -10.56
N LEU A 28 -3.42 26.10 -11.78
CA LEU A 28 -2.97 25.12 -12.77
C LEU A 28 -1.52 25.36 -13.22
N GLU A 29 -1.10 26.62 -13.36
CA GLU A 29 0.30 26.96 -13.64
C GLU A 29 1.24 26.47 -12.53
N GLN A 30 0.88 26.66 -11.27
CA GLN A 30 1.68 26.18 -10.14
C GLN A 30 1.69 24.65 -10.06
N PHE A 31 0.54 24.01 -10.21
CA PHE A 31 0.41 22.55 -10.16
C PHE A 31 1.20 21.86 -11.28
N THR A 32 1.10 22.38 -12.51
CA THR A 32 1.90 21.87 -13.64
C THR A 32 3.39 22.13 -13.48
N GLY A 33 3.76 23.25 -12.85
CA GLY A 33 5.14 23.54 -12.45
C GLY A 33 5.74 22.52 -11.46
N LEU A 34 4.90 21.77 -10.76
CA LEU A 34 5.30 20.62 -9.92
C LEU A 34 5.27 19.28 -10.69
N GLY A 35 4.96 19.29 -11.98
CA GLY A 35 4.82 18.09 -12.79
C GLY A 35 3.41 17.49 -12.80
N GLY A 36 2.42 18.18 -12.21
CA GLY A 36 1.02 17.76 -12.20
C GLY A 36 0.47 17.59 -13.62
N ASN A 37 -0.22 16.48 -13.88
CA ASN A 37 -0.67 16.09 -15.21
C ASN A 37 -2.07 15.45 -15.27
N LEU A 38 -2.80 15.43 -14.16
CA LEU A 38 -4.19 15.00 -14.07
C LEU A 38 -4.91 15.84 -13.01
N VAL A 39 -6.05 16.42 -13.36
CA VAL A 39 -6.88 17.18 -12.42
C VAL A 39 -8.18 16.43 -12.13
N VAL A 40 -8.50 16.25 -10.86
CA VAL A 40 -9.80 15.71 -10.41
C VAL A 40 -10.63 16.89 -9.91
N LEU A 41 -11.66 17.27 -10.65
CA LEU A 41 -12.58 18.35 -10.29
C LEU A 41 -13.49 17.85 -9.17
N HIS A 42 -13.00 17.97 -7.94
CA HIS A 42 -13.57 17.39 -6.73
C HIS A 42 -14.62 18.28 -6.09
N ALA A 43 -15.56 17.70 -5.33
CA ALA A 43 -16.62 18.40 -4.61
C ALA A 43 -17.42 19.39 -5.47
N ASN A 44 -17.86 18.94 -6.64
CA ASN A 44 -18.67 19.73 -7.56
C ASN A 44 -20.07 20.03 -7.00
N ILE A 45 -20.54 19.23 -6.05
CA ILE A 45 -21.72 19.49 -5.25
C ILE A 45 -21.26 19.79 -3.84
N GLY A 46 -21.27 21.06 -3.46
CA GLY A 46 -20.80 21.50 -2.14
C GLY A 46 -21.79 21.18 -1.06
N ALA A 47 -21.38 20.33 -0.10
CA ALA A 47 -21.95 20.36 1.23
C ALA A 47 -21.27 21.50 2.00
N GLU A 48 -21.78 22.74 1.90
CA GLU A 48 -21.35 23.84 2.79
C GLU A 48 -21.47 23.48 4.27
N ALA A 49 -22.12 22.37 4.57
CA ALA A 49 -22.37 21.87 5.92
C ALA A 49 -21.24 21.03 6.52
N VAL A 50 -20.28 20.52 5.75
CA VAL A 50 -19.26 19.59 6.29
C VAL A 50 -18.13 20.33 7.01
N TRP A 51 -17.85 21.59 6.65
CA TRP A 51 -16.67 22.31 7.14
C TRP A 51 -16.91 23.71 7.72
N GLY A 52 -18.16 24.11 8.02
CA GLY A 52 -18.36 25.45 8.60
C GLY A 52 -19.74 26.07 8.57
N GLY A 53 -20.78 25.30 8.50
CA GLY A 53 -22.10 25.74 8.99
C GLY A 53 -22.87 26.73 8.14
N SER A 54 -23.01 26.55 6.83
CA SER A 54 -24.05 27.23 6.05
C SER A 54 -24.98 26.24 5.33
N THR A 55 -26.24 26.61 5.27
CA THR A 55 -27.36 25.75 4.89
C THR A 55 -27.61 25.76 3.37
N GLY A 56 -26.84 25.03 2.59
CA GLY A 56 -27.21 24.91 1.19
C GLY A 56 -26.21 24.20 0.29
N ILE A 57 -26.51 22.97 -0.09
CA ILE A 57 -25.78 22.24 -1.12
C ILE A 57 -26.09 22.88 -2.47
N LYS A 58 -25.05 23.30 -3.19
CA LYS A 58 -25.16 23.95 -4.49
C LYS A 58 -24.21 23.28 -5.48
N ALA A 59 -24.74 22.83 -6.61
CA ALA A 59 -23.90 22.41 -7.73
C ALA A 59 -23.12 23.60 -8.29
N VAL A 60 -21.84 23.40 -8.61
CA VAL A 60 -20.96 24.46 -9.17
C VAL A 60 -21.15 24.66 -10.68
N TRP A 61 -22.14 23.99 -11.27
CA TRP A 61 -22.56 24.12 -12.67
C TRP A 61 -24.09 24.38 -12.74
N PRO A 62 -24.63 24.84 -13.89
CA PRO A 62 -26.06 25.12 -14.04
C PRO A 62 -26.88 23.84 -14.24
N SER A 63 -26.99 23.04 -13.18
CA SER A 63 -27.68 21.75 -13.18
C SER A 63 -29.20 21.92 -13.24
N LYS A 64 -29.84 21.02 -13.97
CA LYS A 64 -31.31 20.79 -13.96
C LYS A 64 -31.69 19.61 -13.08
N VAL A 65 -30.71 18.80 -12.67
CA VAL A 65 -30.90 17.61 -11.84
C VAL A 65 -30.77 17.97 -10.36
N CYS A 66 -29.82 18.84 -9.99
CA CYS A 66 -29.61 19.27 -8.62
C CYS A 66 -30.62 20.35 -8.20
N ILE A 67 -31.10 20.28 -6.94
CA ILE A 67 -32.11 21.21 -6.39
C ILE A 67 -31.59 22.66 -6.41
N LYS A 68 -30.29 22.84 -6.14
CA LYS A 68 -29.63 24.16 -6.21
C LYS A 68 -28.43 24.04 -7.15
N SER A 69 -28.24 25.04 -8.00
CA SER A 69 -27.16 25.07 -8.98
C SER A 69 -26.60 26.47 -9.20
N ALA A 70 -25.42 26.56 -9.79
CA ALA A 70 -24.86 27.82 -10.27
C ALA A 70 -25.68 28.37 -11.43
N SER A 71 -25.56 29.66 -11.70
CA SER A 71 -26.04 30.24 -12.97
C SER A 71 -24.99 29.98 -14.08
N PRO A 72 -25.39 30.03 -15.37
CA PRO A 72 -24.47 29.73 -16.47
C PRO A 72 -23.19 30.56 -16.48
N GLU A 73 -23.26 31.83 -16.07
CA GLU A 73 -22.09 32.72 -15.98
C GLU A 73 -21.13 32.36 -14.83
N HIS A 74 -21.53 31.47 -13.91
CA HIS A 74 -20.74 30.98 -12.78
C HIS A 74 -20.47 29.47 -12.88
N ASP A 75 -20.50 28.91 -14.08
CA ASP A 75 -20.17 27.52 -14.34
C ASP A 75 -18.67 27.28 -14.17
N ARG A 76 -18.29 26.76 -12.99
CA ARG A 76 -16.90 26.51 -12.64
C ARG A 76 -16.32 25.30 -13.35
N ILE A 77 -17.14 24.32 -13.73
CA ILE A 77 -16.68 23.15 -14.49
C ILE A 77 -16.28 23.59 -15.90
N GLU A 78 -17.14 24.33 -16.58
CA GLU A 78 -16.84 24.88 -17.91
C GLU A 78 -15.57 25.73 -17.91
N MET A 79 -15.45 26.67 -16.92
CA MET A 79 -14.27 27.51 -16.78
C MET A 79 -12.98 26.71 -16.61
N MET A 80 -13.01 25.65 -15.81
CA MET A 80 -11.83 24.82 -15.56
C MET A 80 -11.49 23.97 -16.79
N LEU A 81 -12.48 23.40 -17.47
CA LEU A 81 -12.28 22.62 -18.69
C LEU A 81 -11.72 23.47 -19.83
N ASP A 82 -12.19 24.70 -20.00
CA ASP A 82 -11.59 25.67 -20.95
C ASP A 82 -10.08 25.83 -20.73
N ILE A 83 -9.66 25.93 -19.45
CA ILE A 83 -8.26 26.13 -19.10
C ILE A 83 -7.48 24.83 -19.32
N THR A 84 -8.01 23.69 -18.86
CA THR A 84 -7.35 22.39 -19.05
C THR A 84 -7.24 22.01 -20.52
N ASP A 85 -8.21 22.37 -21.36
CA ASP A 85 -8.13 22.25 -22.82
C ASP A 85 -6.95 23.04 -23.39
N SER A 86 -6.80 24.28 -22.95
CA SER A 86 -5.71 25.15 -23.43
C SER A 86 -4.32 24.67 -23.01
N LEU A 87 -4.23 23.98 -21.87
CA LEU A 87 -2.99 23.43 -21.32
C LEU A 87 -2.74 21.96 -21.75
N GLY A 88 -3.73 21.31 -22.36
CA GLY A 88 -3.65 19.90 -22.73
C GLY A 88 -3.60 18.94 -21.53
N ILE A 89 -4.21 19.32 -20.40
CA ILE A 89 -4.21 18.54 -19.17
C ILE A 89 -5.52 17.76 -19.05
N PRO A 90 -5.53 16.42 -18.92
CA PRO A 90 -6.74 15.67 -18.70
C PRO A 90 -7.40 16.01 -17.36
N ALA A 91 -8.72 16.05 -17.37
CA ALA A 91 -9.54 16.31 -16.21
C ALA A 91 -10.59 15.20 -15.99
N LEU A 92 -10.86 14.87 -14.74
CA LEU A 92 -11.97 13.99 -14.34
C LEU A 92 -13.00 14.81 -13.55
N ILE A 93 -14.27 14.70 -13.93
CA ILE A 93 -15.34 15.38 -13.20
C ILE A 93 -15.81 14.47 -12.06
N SER A 94 -15.81 14.99 -10.84
CA SER A 94 -16.36 14.29 -9.68
C SER A 94 -17.88 14.22 -9.75
N VAL A 95 -18.41 13.02 -9.52
CA VAL A 95 -19.83 12.79 -9.35
C VAL A 95 -20.09 12.47 -7.89
N SER A 96 -20.79 13.36 -7.23
CA SER A 96 -21.29 13.18 -5.88
C SER A 96 -22.81 13.31 -5.84
N TRP A 97 -23.42 12.85 -4.77
CA TRP A 97 -24.84 12.97 -4.56
C TRP A 97 -25.26 14.35 -4.07
N ASP A 98 -26.47 14.71 -4.34
CA ASP A 98 -27.14 15.83 -3.67
C ASP A 98 -27.64 15.38 -2.28
N LEU A 99 -26.82 15.59 -1.25
CA LEU A 99 -27.14 15.27 0.14
C LEU A 99 -28.34 16.08 0.70
N SER A 100 -28.82 17.09 -0.04
CA SER A 100 -29.99 17.87 0.35
C SER A 100 -31.32 17.16 0.10
N ASN A 101 -31.30 16.03 -0.62
CA ASN A 101 -32.49 15.27 -0.91
C ASN A 101 -32.73 14.19 0.14
N PRO A 102 -33.73 14.38 1.08
CA PRO A 102 -33.99 13.44 2.16
C PRO A 102 -34.59 12.08 1.68
N ASP A 103 -35.01 11.99 0.43
CA ASP A 103 -35.62 10.77 -0.15
C ASP A 103 -34.60 9.84 -0.81
N LEU A 104 -33.31 10.12 -0.71
CA LEU A 104 -32.24 9.31 -1.29
C LEU A 104 -32.06 7.97 -0.55
N ARG A 105 -32.92 7.02 -0.86
CA ARG A 105 -32.64 5.60 -0.69
C ARG A 105 -31.73 5.11 -1.82
N TYR A 106 -31.07 3.98 -1.63
CA TYR A 106 -30.09 3.41 -2.58
C TYR A 106 -30.57 3.45 -4.05
N GLU A 107 -31.80 3.05 -4.32
CA GLU A 107 -32.37 3.03 -5.68
C GLU A 107 -32.49 4.44 -6.30
N ASN A 108 -32.90 5.42 -5.51
CA ASN A 108 -32.98 6.81 -5.95
C ASN A 108 -31.59 7.45 -6.10
N TYR A 109 -30.63 7.00 -5.31
CA TYR A 109 -29.24 7.42 -5.39
C TYR A 109 -28.61 7.10 -6.73
N MET A 110 -28.71 5.83 -7.18
CA MET A 110 -28.12 5.43 -8.46
C MET A 110 -28.79 6.11 -9.65
N GLN A 111 -30.10 6.35 -9.60
CA GLN A 111 -30.81 7.13 -10.60
C GLN A 111 -30.31 8.58 -10.66
N SER A 112 -30.04 9.18 -9.50
CA SER A 112 -29.49 10.54 -9.43
C SER A 112 -28.06 10.61 -9.99
N ILE A 113 -27.20 9.63 -9.67
CA ILE A 113 -25.83 9.54 -10.22
C ILE A 113 -25.86 9.40 -11.74
N GLU A 114 -26.69 8.51 -12.29
CA GLU A 114 -26.83 8.34 -13.74
C GLU A 114 -27.33 9.63 -14.40
N ALA A 115 -28.31 10.31 -13.81
CA ALA A 115 -28.83 11.57 -14.33
C ALA A 115 -27.78 12.70 -14.30
N ILE A 116 -26.96 12.78 -13.25
CA ILE A 116 -25.86 13.76 -13.16
C ILE A 116 -24.79 13.47 -14.22
N ILE A 117 -24.37 12.22 -14.38
CA ILE A 117 -23.40 11.81 -15.40
C ILE A 117 -23.93 12.16 -16.81
N ASP A 118 -25.20 11.84 -17.10
CA ASP A 118 -25.82 12.13 -18.38
C ASP A 118 -25.90 13.65 -18.65
N GLU A 119 -26.24 14.45 -17.64
CA GLU A 119 -26.27 15.91 -17.73
C GLU A 119 -24.87 16.47 -17.98
N GLN A 120 -23.87 16.09 -17.16
CA GLN A 120 -22.51 16.57 -17.30
C GLN A 120 -21.87 16.16 -18.62
N TRP A 121 -22.13 14.94 -19.11
CA TRP A 121 -21.66 14.51 -20.42
C TRP A 121 -22.28 15.32 -21.57
N LYS A 122 -23.57 15.60 -21.51
CA LYS A 122 -24.23 16.45 -22.51
C LYS A 122 -23.71 17.89 -22.51
N MET A 123 -23.35 18.40 -21.35
CA MET A 123 -22.82 19.78 -21.23
C MET A 123 -21.36 19.84 -21.63
N TYR A 124 -20.50 18.94 -21.16
CA TYR A 124 -19.05 19.06 -21.20
C TYR A 124 -18.35 18.03 -22.09
N GLY A 125 -19.07 17.07 -22.66
CA GLY A 125 -18.46 16.03 -23.49
C GLY A 125 -17.79 16.51 -24.78
N HIS A 126 -17.91 17.81 -25.09
CA HIS A 126 -17.22 18.45 -26.20
C HIS A 126 -15.78 18.93 -25.87
N HIS A 127 -15.40 18.97 -24.58
CA HIS A 127 -14.05 19.36 -24.15
C HIS A 127 -13.07 18.21 -24.36
N PRO A 128 -11.98 18.41 -25.11
CA PRO A 128 -10.97 17.38 -25.34
C PRO A 128 -10.19 17.01 -24.07
N SER A 129 -10.12 17.88 -23.06
CA SER A 129 -9.51 17.60 -21.76
C SER A 129 -10.37 16.73 -20.85
N LEU A 130 -11.70 16.62 -21.11
CA LEU A 130 -12.56 15.75 -20.30
C LEU A 130 -12.21 14.27 -20.55
N ALA A 131 -11.38 13.72 -19.69
CA ALA A 131 -10.91 12.34 -19.79
C ALA A 131 -11.86 11.33 -19.16
N GLY A 132 -12.73 11.73 -18.22
CA GLY A 132 -13.65 10.82 -17.55
C GLY A 132 -14.28 11.37 -16.28
N PHE A 133 -14.66 10.45 -15.39
CA PHE A 133 -15.39 10.78 -14.17
C PHE A 133 -14.77 10.12 -12.94
N TYR A 134 -14.91 10.78 -11.80
CA TYR A 134 -14.46 10.35 -10.49
C TYR A 134 -15.65 10.09 -9.56
N SER A 135 -15.70 8.91 -8.95
CA SER A 135 -16.69 8.58 -7.92
C SER A 135 -16.28 9.14 -6.58
N TYR A 136 -16.94 10.20 -6.14
CA TYR A 136 -16.75 10.78 -4.83
C TYR A 136 -17.46 9.93 -3.75
N GLN A 137 -16.81 8.86 -3.34
CA GLN A 137 -17.27 7.97 -2.28
C GLN A 137 -16.08 7.64 -1.38
N GLU A 138 -16.03 8.27 -0.22
CA GLU A 138 -15.00 8.02 0.80
C GLU A 138 -15.37 6.90 1.77
N GLY A 139 -16.41 6.16 1.49
CA GLY A 139 -16.83 5.06 2.34
C GLY A 139 -15.78 3.96 2.42
N SER A 140 -15.86 3.20 3.49
CA SER A 140 -15.19 1.92 3.66
C SER A 140 -16.24 0.82 3.67
N GLY A 141 -15.85 -0.37 3.27
CA GLY A 141 -16.74 -1.51 3.27
C GLY A 141 -17.13 -2.01 1.88
N THR A 142 -17.34 -3.30 1.82
CA THR A 142 -17.54 -4.02 0.55
C THR A 142 -18.77 -3.57 -0.23
N TYR A 143 -19.79 -3.03 0.45
CA TYR A 143 -20.98 -2.46 -0.22
C TYR A 143 -20.62 -1.31 -1.18
N LEU A 144 -19.52 -0.61 -0.91
CA LEU A 144 -19.04 0.48 -1.77
C LEU A 144 -18.66 -0.02 -3.17
N ALA A 145 -18.14 -1.23 -3.29
CA ALA A 145 -17.83 -1.82 -4.60
C ALA A 145 -19.06 -1.93 -5.51
N GLY A 146 -20.23 -2.22 -4.94
CA GLY A 146 -21.49 -2.22 -5.69
C GLY A 146 -21.82 -0.85 -6.28
N TYR A 147 -21.68 0.22 -5.47
CA TYR A 147 -21.89 1.60 -5.94
C TYR A 147 -20.90 1.99 -7.03
N ILE A 148 -19.63 1.70 -6.84
CA ILE A 148 -18.58 2.03 -7.80
C ILE A 148 -18.80 1.28 -9.11
N ARG A 149 -19.22 0.02 -9.06
CA ARG A 149 -19.57 -0.75 -10.26
C ARG A 149 -20.67 -0.10 -11.07
N GLU A 150 -21.79 0.30 -10.43
CA GLU A 150 -22.92 0.92 -11.13
C GLU A 150 -22.56 2.33 -11.63
N PHE A 151 -21.76 3.09 -10.88
CA PHE A 151 -21.17 4.35 -11.35
C PHE A 151 -20.34 4.12 -12.63
N CYS A 152 -19.41 3.17 -12.63
CA CYS A 152 -18.58 2.86 -13.79
C CYS A 152 -19.44 2.49 -15.02
N LYS A 153 -20.45 1.63 -14.86
CA LYS A 153 -21.40 1.29 -15.93
C LYS A 153 -22.10 2.53 -16.49
N SER A 154 -22.53 3.45 -15.63
CA SER A 154 -23.22 4.67 -16.06
C SER A 154 -22.29 5.58 -16.87
N VAL A 155 -21.00 5.68 -16.49
CA VAL A 155 -20.00 6.41 -17.27
C VAL A 155 -19.73 5.75 -18.62
N LYS A 156 -19.46 4.43 -18.62
CA LYS A 156 -19.16 3.68 -19.86
C LYS A 156 -20.36 3.62 -20.83
N LYS A 157 -21.57 3.83 -20.35
CA LYS A 157 -22.77 3.99 -21.18
C LYS A 157 -22.70 5.27 -22.03
N GLN A 158 -22.12 6.35 -21.52
CA GLN A 158 -21.94 7.60 -22.28
C GLN A 158 -20.86 7.44 -23.36
N SER A 159 -19.70 6.95 -22.98
CA SER A 159 -18.61 6.60 -23.91
C SER A 159 -17.69 5.55 -23.27
N ARG A 160 -17.34 4.51 -24.04
CA ARG A 160 -16.38 3.48 -23.61
C ARG A 160 -14.95 4.00 -23.38
N GLY A 161 -14.60 5.12 -24.01
CA GLY A 161 -13.28 5.74 -23.89
C GLY A 161 -13.11 6.58 -22.62
N LEU A 162 -14.18 6.91 -21.89
CA LEU A 162 -14.10 7.69 -20.67
C LEU A 162 -13.48 6.88 -19.54
N LEU A 163 -12.55 7.48 -18.81
CA LEU A 163 -11.93 6.89 -17.63
C LEU A 163 -12.87 6.97 -16.42
N THR A 164 -12.78 5.98 -15.57
CA THR A 164 -13.47 5.92 -14.29
C THR A 164 -12.46 5.80 -13.16
N MET A 165 -12.63 6.59 -12.11
CA MET A 165 -11.74 6.63 -10.97
C MET A 165 -12.52 6.57 -9.66
N CYS A 166 -11.95 5.94 -8.63
CA CYS A 166 -12.44 5.98 -7.25
C CYS A 166 -11.29 6.18 -6.25
N SER A 167 -11.64 6.73 -5.08
CA SER A 167 -10.68 6.97 -3.99
C SER A 167 -11.32 6.58 -2.65
N PRO A 168 -11.50 5.28 -2.38
CA PRO A 168 -12.12 4.82 -1.15
C PRO A 168 -11.16 4.91 0.04
N ASN A 169 -11.75 4.99 1.24
CA ASN A 169 -10.99 4.85 2.48
C ASN A 169 -10.59 3.37 2.70
N ILE A 170 -9.45 3.14 3.34
CA ILE A 170 -8.89 1.79 3.50
C ILE A 170 -9.36 1.06 4.77
N ASP A 171 -10.31 1.59 5.50
CA ASP A 171 -10.79 0.95 6.72
C ASP A 171 -11.29 -0.49 6.53
N ASP A 172 -11.61 -0.86 5.28
CA ASP A 172 -11.92 -2.24 4.90
C ASP A 172 -11.03 -2.70 3.73
N PRO A 173 -9.92 -3.35 4.01
CA PRO A 173 -8.99 -3.84 2.99
C PRO A 173 -9.54 -4.90 2.03
N LEU A 174 -10.64 -5.59 2.36
CA LEU A 174 -11.35 -6.45 1.40
C LEU A 174 -11.81 -5.67 0.18
N LEU A 175 -12.13 -4.40 0.37
CA LEU A 175 -12.56 -3.54 -0.72
C LEU A 175 -11.54 -3.50 -1.87
N ALA A 176 -10.23 -3.62 -1.57
CA ALA A 176 -9.19 -3.65 -2.60
C ALA A 176 -9.41 -4.78 -3.63
N GLY A 177 -9.68 -5.98 -3.14
CA GLY A 177 -9.96 -7.13 -3.99
C GLY A 177 -11.23 -6.97 -4.82
N TYR A 178 -12.29 -6.42 -4.21
CA TYR A 178 -13.54 -6.17 -4.93
C TYR A 178 -13.40 -5.12 -6.02
N LEU A 179 -12.72 -4.01 -5.74
CA LEU A 179 -12.48 -2.96 -6.72
C LEU A 179 -11.63 -3.44 -7.89
N ALA A 180 -10.65 -4.30 -7.62
CA ALA A 180 -9.84 -4.90 -8.67
C ALA A 180 -10.70 -5.67 -9.71
N MET A 181 -11.81 -6.27 -9.29
CA MET A 181 -12.67 -7.08 -10.15
C MET A 181 -13.77 -6.29 -10.89
N ILE A 182 -13.90 -4.99 -10.67
CA ILE A 182 -14.84 -4.15 -11.43
C ILE A 182 -14.27 -3.89 -12.83
N GLU A 183 -14.87 -4.50 -13.85
CA GLU A 183 -14.37 -4.46 -15.23
C GLU A 183 -14.24 -3.04 -15.80
N ASP A 184 -15.22 -2.19 -15.54
CA ASP A 184 -15.30 -0.82 -16.06
C ASP A 184 -14.59 0.22 -15.17
N LEU A 185 -13.85 -0.18 -14.12
CA LEU A 185 -13.05 0.70 -13.28
C LEU A 185 -11.61 0.76 -13.81
N ASP A 186 -11.14 1.98 -14.12
CA ASP A 186 -9.82 2.16 -14.71
C ASP A 186 -8.74 2.57 -13.70
N ILE A 187 -9.08 3.45 -12.75
CA ILE A 187 -8.13 4.05 -11.81
C ILE A 187 -8.59 3.83 -10.37
N VAL A 188 -7.72 3.30 -9.54
CA VAL A 188 -7.93 3.13 -8.10
C VAL A 188 -6.89 3.94 -7.33
N ASN A 189 -7.37 4.78 -6.42
CA ASN A 189 -6.55 5.58 -5.53
C ASN A 189 -6.99 5.35 -4.09
N TYR A 190 -6.37 4.38 -3.39
CA TYR A 190 -6.67 4.18 -1.98
C TYR A 190 -6.15 5.33 -1.14
N GLN A 191 -7.03 5.92 -0.34
CA GLN A 191 -6.61 6.90 0.64
C GLN A 191 -5.74 6.24 1.69
N ALA A 192 -4.56 6.81 1.91
CA ALA A 192 -3.62 6.44 2.96
C ALA A 192 -3.52 7.60 3.96
N PRO A 193 -4.58 7.88 4.75
CA PRO A 193 -4.62 9.04 5.62
C PRO A 193 -3.55 8.91 6.69
N ILE A 194 -2.61 9.86 6.70
CA ILE A 194 -1.63 10.02 7.79
C ILE A 194 -2.07 11.10 8.78
N MET A 195 -3.33 11.53 8.64
CA MET A 195 -3.92 12.55 9.51
C MET A 195 -3.69 12.28 10.98
N THR A 196 -3.25 13.30 11.71
CA THR A 196 -3.31 13.28 13.16
C THR A 196 -4.77 13.24 13.59
N SER A 197 -5.16 12.22 14.33
CA SER A 197 -6.56 12.04 14.72
C SER A 197 -7.07 13.19 15.58
N TYR A 198 -8.37 13.48 15.48
CA TYR A 198 -9.12 14.38 16.39
C TYR A 198 -9.12 13.94 17.85
N ARG A 199 -8.47 12.86 18.21
CA ARG A 199 -8.45 12.35 19.56
C ARG A 199 -7.39 13.07 20.38
N SER A 200 -7.73 13.29 21.64
CA SER A 200 -6.96 14.00 22.68
C SER A 200 -5.51 13.52 22.92
N ASP A 201 -4.99 12.62 22.13
CA ASP A 201 -3.68 12.02 22.29
C ASP A 201 -2.66 12.39 21.20
N ASN A 202 -2.97 13.32 20.30
CA ASN A 202 -2.08 13.82 19.21
C ASN A 202 -1.38 12.71 18.41
N ARG A 203 -1.98 11.53 18.30
CA ARG A 203 -1.38 10.42 17.58
C ARG A 203 -1.67 10.55 16.11
N GLN A 204 -0.62 10.46 15.32
CA GLN A 204 -0.71 10.20 13.92
C GLN A 204 -1.57 8.94 13.70
N MET A 205 -2.60 9.03 12.86
CA MET A 205 -3.56 7.94 12.67
C MET A 205 -2.85 6.69 12.13
N TYR A 206 -1.86 6.90 11.25
CA TYR A 206 -0.99 5.86 10.72
C TYR A 206 0.46 6.34 10.63
N PRO A 207 1.46 5.50 10.90
CA PRO A 207 2.86 5.84 10.62
C PRO A 207 3.08 6.01 9.11
N ASN A 208 4.06 6.83 8.72
CA ASN A 208 4.35 7.13 7.30
C ASN A 208 4.59 5.87 6.45
N CYS A 209 5.21 4.84 7.01
CA CYS A 209 5.41 3.55 6.33
C CYS A 209 4.09 2.83 5.93
N ARG A 210 2.95 3.26 6.43
CA ARG A 210 1.64 2.75 6.03
C ARG A 210 1.26 3.10 4.61
N VAL A 211 1.76 4.20 4.08
CA VAL A 211 1.54 4.55 2.67
C VAL A 211 2.03 3.43 1.76
N ARG A 212 3.20 2.85 2.06
CA ARG A 212 3.71 1.67 1.35
C ARG A 212 2.77 0.48 1.44
N ASP A 213 2.32 0.11 2.65
CA ASP A 213 1.48 -1.07 2.84
C ASP A 213 0.15 -0.95 2.10
N ILE A 214 -0.46 0.23 2.19
CA ILE A 214 -1.73 0.53 1.52
C ILE A 214 -1.56 0.58 0.01
N THR A 215 -0.50 1.22 -0.49
CA THR A 215 -0.21 1.26 -1.93
C THR A 215 0.10 -0.13 -2.47
N SER A 216 0.88 -0.94 -1.74
CA SER A 216 1.19 -2.32 -2.11
C SER A 216 -0.07 -3.20 -2.13
N LEU A 217 -0.97 -3.03 -1.16
CA LEU A 217 -2.25 -3.73 -1.09
C LEU A 217 -3.13 -3.41 -2.31
N SER A 218 -3.25 -2.13 -2.66
CA SER A 218 -4.03 -1.67 -3.82
C SER A 218 -3.43 -2.19 -5.12
N SER A 219 -2.15 -1.94 -5.36
CA SER A 219 -1.48 -2.35 -6.60
C SER A 219 -1.36 -3.87 -6.73
N GLY A 220 -1.18 -4.60 -5.62
CA GLY A 220 -1.19 -6.06 -5.62
C GLY A 220 -2.51 -6.64 -6.16
N ALA A 221 -3.65 -6.04 -5.79
CA ALA A 221 -4.95 -6.44 -6.30
C ALA A 221 -5.18 -5.98 -7.76
N THR A 222 -4.89 -4.72 -8.06
CA THR A 222 -5.25 -4.11 -9.36
C THR A 222 -4.39 -4.62 -10.52
N ARG A 223 -3.17 -5.11 -10.26
CA ARG A 223 -2.30 -5.71 -11.31
C ARG A 223 -2.85 -6.98 -11.93
N ILE A 224 -3.76 -7.69 -11.25
CA ILE A 224 -4.45 -8.84 -11.84
C ILE A 224 -5.33 -8.43 -13.03
N THR A 225 -5.79 -7.18 -13.05
CA THR A 225 -6.80 -6.66 -14.00
C THR A 225 -6.32 -5.43 -14.76
N ASP A 226 -5.02 -5.16 -14.81
CA ASP A 226 -4.37 -4.05 -15.54
C ASP A 226 -4.95 -2.65 -15.23
N LYS A 227 -5.38 -2.42 -13.98
CA LYS A 227 -5.86 -1.11 -13.55
C LYS A 227 -4.72 -0.20 -13.15
N ILE A 228 -4.93 1.09 -13.36
CA ILE A 228 -4.03 2.15 -12.88
C ILE A 228 -4.18 2.29 -11.37
N THR A 229 -3.07 2.25 -10.65
CA THR A 229 -3.03 2.49 -9.19
C THR A 229 -2.28 3.77 -8.90
N LEU A 230 -2.92 4.68 -8.16
CA LEU A 230 -2.26 5.86 -7.62
C LEU A 230 -1.98 5.67 -6.13
N SER A 231 -0.84 6.13 -5.67
CA SER A 231 -0.56 6.31 -4.24
C SER A 231 -1.10 7.66 -3.77
N HIS A 232 -1.70 7.67 -2.60
CA HIS A 232 -2.27 8.89 -2.03
C HIS A 232 -1.26 9.61 -1.14
N VAL A 233 -1.09 10.90 -1.37
CA VAL A 233 -0.26 11.80 -0.55
C VAL A 233 -1.16 12.87 0.04
N GLU A 234 -1.21 12.94 1.36
CA GLU A 234 -2.08 13.85 2.09
C GLU A 234 -1.31 15.02 2.69
N PHE A 235 -1.83 16.23 2.48
CA PHE A 235 -1.24 17.47 3.00
C PHE A 235 -1.95 18.02 4.22
N MET A 236 -3.11 17.43 4.55
CA MET A 236 -3.92 17.89 5.68
C MET A 236 -3.39 17.36 7.01
N GLY A 237 -3.40 18.21 8.02
CA GLY A 237 -3.23 17.85 9.42
C GLY A 237 -4.36 18.46 10.27
N TYR A 238 -4.70 17.82 11.37
CA TYR A 238 -5.68 18.35 12.32
C TYR A 238 -4.97 18.76 13.60
N HIS A 239 -5.23 19.99 14.07
CA HIS A 239 -4.80 20.45 15.39
C HIS A 239 -5.93 20.39 16.41
N GLU A 240 -5.64 19.86 17.60
CA GLU A 240 -6.64 19.61 18.65
C GLU A 240 -7.33 20.84 19.21
N ASN A 241 -6.80 22.03 19.05
CA ASN A 241 -7.19 23.18 19.85
C ASN A 241 -7.91 24.31 19.11
N LYS A 242 -8.28 24.11 17.84
CA LYS A 242 -8.98 25.16 17.08
C LYS A 242 -10.10 24.59 16.24
N THR A 243 -11.23 25.15 16.42
CA THR A 243 -12.47 25.03 15.67
C THR A 243 -12.29 24.72 14.19
N GLY A 244 -12.23 23.44 13.81
CA GLY A 244 -12.54 22.97 12.46
C GLY A 244 -11.59 23.36 11.32
N ASP A 245 -10.50 24.09 11.56
CA ASP A 245 -9.58 24.51 10.51
C ASP A 245 -8.59 23.40 10.19
N SER A 246 -8.55 22.96 8.93
CA SER A 246 -7.53 22.05 8.41
C SER A 246 -6.19 22.77 8.36
N TYR A 247 -5.14 22.14 8.89
CA TYR A 247 -3.79 22.66 8.82
C TYR A 247 -3.00 21.93 7.76
N LEU A 248 -2.01 22.61 7.21
CA LEU A 248 -0.92 21.95 6.52
C LEU A 248 -0.15 21.09 7.51
N THR A 249 0.08 19.85 7.17
CA THR A 249 1.03 19.02 7.90
C THR A 249 2.46 19.51 7.64
N GLY A 250 3.40 19.22 8.56
CA GLY A 250 4.77 19.71 8.44
C GLY A 250 5.55 19.06 7.29
N TYR A 251 6.72 19.65 6.97
CA TYR A 251 7.64 19.18 5.91
C TYR A 251 7.87 17.66 5.97
N ASP A 252 8.26 17.14 7.11
CA ASP A 252 8.61 15.72 7.27
C ASP A 252 7.44 14.79 6.95
N ASN A 253 6.22 15.15 7.35
CA ASN A 253 5.04 14.35 7.08
C ASN A 253 4.66 14.34 5.59
N ILE A 254 4.84 15.45 4.89
CA ILE A 254 4.62 15.54 3.44
C ILE A 254 5.71 14.74 2.73
N PHE A 255 6.97 15.02 3.02
CA PHE A 255 8.11 14.40 2.37
C PHE A 255 8.10 12.87 2.51
N ASN A 256 7.89 12.35 3.72
CA ASN A 256 8.01 10.92 4.02
C ASN A 256 6.99 10.03 3.28
N GLN A 257 5.86 10.58 2.84
CA GLN A 257 4.87 9.82 2.08
C GLN A 257 5.38 9.40 0.71
N PHE A 258 6.21 10.22 0.06
CA PHE A 258 6.74 9.95 -1.27
C PHE A 258 7.70 8.76 -1.32
N PRO A 259 8.77 8.69 -0.49
CA PRO A 259 9.63 7.51 -0.45
C PRO A 259 8.86 6.24 0.00
N SER A 260 7.87 6.37 0.90
CA SER A 260 7.04 5.24 1.30
C SER A 260 6.18 4.71 0.14
N ALA A 261 5.53 5.60 -0.61
CA ALA A 261 4.78 5.23 -1.81
C ALA A 261 5.67 4.59 -2.88
N ALA A 262 6.86 5.16 -3.12
CA ALA A 262 7.81 4.65 -4.10
C ALA A 262 8.37 3.26 -3.75
N SER A 263 8.44 2.93 -2.46
CA SER A 263 8.89 1.64 -1.98
C SER A 263 7.88 0.52 -2.17
N ALA A 264 6.61 0.85 -2.49
CA ALA A 264 5.59 -0.13 -2.84
C ALA A 264 5.80 -0.64 -4.27
N TYR A 265 5.45 -1.91 -4.49
CA TYR A 265 5.35 -2.43 -5.84
C TYR A 265 4.16 -1.78 -6.57
N GLY A 266 4.41 -1.26 -7.75
CA GLY A 266 3.44 -1.06 -8.79
C GLY A 266 2.55 0.17 -8.81
N PRO A 267 2.72 1.27 -8.03
CA PRO A 267 1.93 2.46 -8.31
C PRO A 267 2.33 3.07 -9.66
N ASP A 268 1.32 3.48 -10.44
CA ASP A 268 1.52 4.14 -11.73
C ASP A 268 1.73 5.65 -11.58
N GLY A 269 1.52 6.14 -10.36
CA GLY A 269 1.69 7.54 -10.03
C GLY A 269 1.28 7.86 -8.59
N THR A 270 1.12 9.15 -8.32
CA THR A 270 0.70 9.66 -7.02
C THR A 270 -0.44 10.65 -7.18
N SER A 271 -1.27 10.78 -6.16
CA SER A 271 -2.32 11.79 -6.08
C SER A 271 -2.12 12.66 -4.85
N PHE A 272 -2.48 13.92 -4.96
CA PHE A 272 -2.39 14.90 -3.88
C PHE A 272 -3.78 15.19 -3.32
N PHE A 273 -3.93 15.05 -2.02
CA PHE A 273 -5.14 15.49 -1.32
C PHE A 273 -4.79 16.56 -0.28
N SER A 274 -4.90 17.84 -0.60
CA SER A 274 -4.94 18.36 -1.98
C SER A 274 -4.00 19.54 -2.06
N TYR A 275 -3.24 19.67 -3.14
CA TYR A 275 -2.41 20.84 -3.38
C TYR A 275 -3.27 22.10 -3.41
N PHE A 276 -4.40 22.04 -4.12
CA PHE A 276 -5.33 23.17 -4.23
C PHE A 276 -5.80 23.67 -2.86
N SER A 277 -6.43 22.82 -2.07
CA SER A 277 -7.10 23.24 -0.82
C SER A 277 -6.13 23.56 0.30
N CYS A 278 -5.07 22.76 0.43
CA CYS A 278 -4.16 22.88 1.56
C CYS A 278 -3.05 23.89 1.31
N ILE A 279 -2.55 23.96 0.08
CA ILE A 279 -1.38 24.78 -0.25
C ILE A 279 -1.79 26.03 -1.01
N PHE A 280 -2.30 25.89 -2.23
CA PHE A 280 -2.62 27.04 -3.08
C PHE A 280 -3.59 28.03 -2.41
N PHE A 281 -4.69 27.54 -1.87
CA PHE A 281 -5.71 28.37 -1.25
C PHE A 281 -5.24 29.07 0.05
N ASN A 282 -4.24 28.51 0.71
CA ASN A 282 -3.70 29.05 1.97
C ASN A 282 -2.44 29.92 1.78
N GLN A 283 -1.90 30.08 0.57
CA GLN A 283 -0.65 30.82 0.34
C GLN A 283 -0.66 32.25 0.90
N ALA A 284 -1.77 32.96 0.78
CA ALA A 284 -1.89 34.32 1.29
C ALA A 284 -2.02 34.38 2.83
N LYS A 285 -2.51 33.30 3.46
CA LYS A 285 -2.74 33.22 4.91
C LYS A 285 -1.56 32.61 5.66
N LEU A 286 -0.87 31.65 5.03
CA LEU A 286 0.20 30.83 5.59
C LEU A 286 1.38 30.76 4.62
N PRO A 287 2.04 31.90 4.28
CA PRO A 287 3.03 31.94 3.20
C PRO A 287 4.29 31.07 3.50
N GLU A 288 4.75 31.02 4.74
CA GLU A 288 5.93 30.25 5.13
C GLU A 288 5.64 28.74 5.16
N GLU A 289 4.50 28.35 5.72
CA GLU A 289 4.07 26.94 5.80
C GLU A 289 3.79 26.38 4.40
N THR A 290 3.15 27.15 3.52
CA THR A 290 2.87 26.72 2.15
C THR A 290 4.14 26.63 1.31
N ALA A 291 5.09 27.55 1.48
CA ALA A 291 6.40 27.48 0.82
C ALA A 291 7.18 26.23 1.29
N THR A 292 7.13 25.93 2.59
CA THR A 292 7.73 24.72 3.17
C THR A 292 7.08 23.46 2.60
N ALA A 293 5.74 23.43 2.46
CA ALA A 293 5.02 22.30 1.89
C ALA A 293 5.36 22.09 0.39
N VAL A 294 5.45 23.17 -0.38
CA VAL A 294 5.89 23.11 -1.79
C VAL A 294 7.31 22.55 -1.91
N GLN A 295 8.21 22.94 -1.00
CA GLN A 295 9.56 22.40 -0.99
C GLN A 295 9.54 20.91 -0.65
N ALA A 296 8.74 20.47 0.34
CA ALA A 296 8.58 19.07 0.71
C ALA A 296 8.04 18.22 -0.45
N ILE A 297 7.11 18.76 -1.25
CA ILE A 297 6.60 18.09 -2.46
C ILE A 297 7.70 17.92 -3.49
N LYS A 298 8.48 18.97 -3.79
CA LYS A 298 9.58 18.92 -4.77
C LYS A 298 10.64 17.90 -4.37
N ASP A 299 11.06 17.92 -3.12
CA ASP A 299 12.05 16.98 -2.59
C ASP A 299 11.48 15.56 -2.52
N GLY A 300 10.21 15.43 -2.15
CA GLY A 300 9.48 14.17 -2.13
C GLY A 300 9.34 13.53 -3.51
N LEU A 301 8.96 14.31 -4.54
CA LEU A 301 8.88 13.82 -5.92
C LEU A 301 10.25 13.40 -6.46
N LYS A 302 11.31 14.14 -6.11
CA LYS A 302 12.68 13.75 -6.45
C LYS A 302 13.06 12.42 -5.80
N ALA A 303 12.74 12.24 -4.51
CA ALA A 303 12.95 11.01 -3.79
C ALA A 303 12.11 9.85 -4.39
N TYR A 304 10.84 10.11 -4.70
CA TYR A 304 9.94 9.15 -5.34
C TYR A 304 10.53 8.61 -6.64
N ASN A 305 10.95 9.50 -7.54
CA ASN A 305 11.50 9.11 -8.83
C ASN A 305 12.78 8.29 -8.66
N LEU A 306 13.71 8.75 -7.81
CA LEU A 306 14.97 8.03 -7.56
C LEU A 306 14.72 6.62 -7.00
N ILE A 307 13.85 6.48 -5.99
CA ILE A 307 13.52 5.17 -5.41
C ILE A 307 12.83 4.28 -6.44
N ARG A 308 11.95 4.83 -7.27
CA ARG A 308 11.28 4.09 -8.35
C ARG A 308 12.25 3.60 -9.41
N GLU A 309 13.25 4.38 -9.77
CA GLU A 309 14.31 3.98 -10.72
C GLU A 309 15.22 2.88 -10.14
N THR A 310 15.42 2.88 -8.81
CA THR A 310 16.28 1.91 -8.11
C THR A 310 15.53 0.69 -7.61
N THR A 311 14.19 0.75 -7.51
CA THR A 311 13.35 -0.36 -7.08
C THR A 311 13.00 -1.24 -8.29
N SER A 312 12.92 -2.56 -8.07
CA SER A 312 12.43 -3.46 -9.11
C SER A 312 11.04 -3.07 -9.59
N THR A 313 10.82 -3.06 -10.90
CA THR A 313 9.48 -2.97 -11.49
C THR A 313 8.70 -4.27 -11.35
N GLU A 314 9.40 -5.35 -11.01
CA GLU A 314 8.82 -6.65 -10.74
C GLU A 314 8.28 -6.75 -9.31
N PRO A 315 7.21 -7.51 -9.09
CA PRO A 315 6.70 -7.76 -7.74
C PRO A 315 7.75 -8.41 -6.84
N SER A 316 7.69 -8.14 -5.54
CA SER A 316 8.50 -8.88 -4.58
C SER A 316 8.20 -10.37 -4.67
N ARG A 317 9.24 -11.20 -4.63
CA ARG A 317 9.08 -12.67 -4.61
C ARG A 317 8.49 -13.18 -3.30
N LEU A 318 8.44 -12.31 -2.31
CA LEU A 318 7.89 -12.53 -0.99
C LEU A 318 6.67 -11.63 -0.77
N ALA A 319 5.55 -12.21 -0.41
CA ALA A 319 4.32 -11.48 -0.15
C ALA A 319 3.70 -11.84 1.20
N VAL A 320 3.14 -10.86 1.87
CA VAL A 320 2.29 -11.06 3.04
C VAL A 320 0.85 -11.17 2.54
N TYR A 321 0.26 -12.34 2.69
CA TYR A 321 -1.12 -12.59 2.31
C TYR A 321 -2.06 -12.44 3.48
N ILE A 322 -3.17 -11.78 3.26
CA ILE A 322 -4.17 -11.52 4.28
C ILE A 322 -5.48 -12.18 3.86
N PRO A 323 -5.87 -13.27 4.53
CA PRO A 323 -7.09 -14.02 4.19
C PRO A 323 -8.36 -13.28 4.58
N TYR A 324 -9.46 -13.67 4.00
CA TYR A 324 -10.77 -13.06 4.19
C TYR A 324 -11.20 -12.94 5.66
N ALA A 325 -10.96 -13.98 6.46
CA ALA A 325 -11.42 -14.02 7.85
C ALA A 325 -10.70 -13.02 8.79
N ASP A 326 -9.54 -12.52 8.40
CA ASP A 326 -8.72 -11.61 9.23
C ASP A 326 -8.92 -10.12 8.89
N TRP A 327 -9.88 -9.83 8.01
CA TRP A 327 -10.17 -8.48 7.56
C TRP A 327 -11.16 -7.74 8.45
N CYS A 328 -10.69 -7.30 9.59
CA CYS A 328 -11.34 -6.24 10.34
C CYS A 328 -10.28 -5.26 10.84
N ILE A 329 -10.71 -4.05 11.10
CA ILE A 329 -9.82 -2.96 11.57
C ILE A 329 -9.01 -3.37 12.79
N GLU A 330 -9.64 -4.10 13.70
CA GLU A 330 -9.01 -4.57 14.94
C GLU A 330 -7.88 -5.58 14.64
N ARG A 331 -8.09 -6.51 13.73
CA ARG A 331 -7.08 -7.50 13.32
C ARG A 331 -5.94 -6.84 12.55
N TRP A 332 -6.27 -5.91 11.67
CA TRP A 332 -5.28 -5.12 10.95
C TRP A 332 -4.35 -4.38 11.91
N GLN A 333 -4.89 -3.67 12.87
CA GLN A 333 -4.12 -2.90 13.84
C GLN A 333 -3.36 -3.76 14.85
N ASN A 334 -3.96 -4.82 15.35
CA ASN A 334 -3.41 -5.59 16.47
C ASN A 334 -2.54 -6.79 16.05
N CYS A 335 -2.70 -7.29 14.83
CA CYS A 335 -1.98 -8.49 14.37
C CYS A 335 -1.14 -8.21 13.13
N ILE A 336 -1.75 -7.70 12.07
CA ILE A 336 -1.08 -7.55 10.77
C ILE A 336 -0.04 -6.45 10.82
N THR A 337 -0.40 -5.26 11.30
CA THR A 337 0.53 -4.14 11.46
C THR A 337 1.78 -4.49 12.24
N PRO A 338 1.69 -5.11 13.43
CA PRO A 338 2.89 -5.52 14.16
C PRO A 338 3.74 -6.54 13.43
N ALA A 339 3.14 -7.40 12.60
CA ALA A 339 3.88 -8.35 11.78
C ALA A 339 4.65 -7.64 10.65
N LEU A 340 4.01 -6.70 9.95
CA LEU A 340 4.66 -5.90 8.91
C LEU A 340 5.83 -5.08 9.49
N ASP A 341 5.65 -4.47 10.66
CA ASP A 341 6.71 -3.76 11.37
C ASP A 341 7.88 -4.68 11.75
N ALA A 342 7.60 -5.92 12.12
CA ALA A 342 8.62 -6.91 12.40
C ALA A 342 9.45 -7.25 11.15
N PHE A 343 8.80 -7.43 9.99
CA PHE A 343 9.51 -7.68 8.73
C PHE A 343 10.36 -6.48 8.27
N ARG A 344 9.90 -5.25 8.53
CA ARG A 344 10.73 -4.04 8.31
C ARG A 344 11.98 -4.05 9.19
N GLN A 345 11.87 -4.44 10.46
CA GLN A 345 13.02 -4.56 11.36
C GLN A 345 14.03 -5.61 10.89
N LEU A 346 13.60 -6.62 10.14
CA LEU A 346 14.50 -7.55 9.46
C LEU A 346 15.17 -6.97 8.21
N GLY A 347 14.71 -5.81 7.74
CA GLY A 347 15.17 -5.23 6.48
C GLY A 347 14.76 -6.07 5.26
N VAL A 348 13.57 -6.67 5.29
CA VAL A 348 13.06 -7.53 4.22
C VAL A 348 12.09 -6.74 3.34
N SER A 349 12.28 -6.83 2.02
CA SER A 349 11.30 -6.31 1.06
C SER A 349 10.16 -7.32 0.87
N TYR A 350 8.93 -6.86 0.91
CA TYR A 350 7.72 -7.67 0.72
C TYR A 350 6.61 -6.84 0.06
N ASP A 351 5.65 -7.54 -0.53
CA ASP A 351 4.37 -6.96 -0.96
C ASP A 351 3.26 -7.40 -0.01
N VAL A 352 2.15 -6.66 0.00
CA VAL A 352 0.93 -7.05 0.71
C VAL A 352 -0.10 -7.51 -0.32
N LEU A 353 -0.58 -8.73 -0.19
CA LEU A 353 -1.59 -9.29 -1.09
C LEU A 353 -2.94 -9.38 -0.38
N PRO A 354 -3.96 -8.69 -0.89
CA PRO A 354 -5.32 -8.87 -0.42
C PRO A 354 -5.92 -10.16 -0.98
N PHE A 355 -6.97 -10.63 -0.32
CA PHE A 355 -7.91 -11.55 -0.94
C PHE A 355 -8.53 -10.90 -2.19
N VAL A 356 -8.68 -11.66 -3.27
CA VAL A 356 -9.32 -11.19 -4.51
C VAL A 356 -10.49 -12.12 -4.86
N PRO A 357 -11.71 -11.59 -4.98
CA PRO A 357 -12.88 -12.38 -5.33
C PRO A 357 -12.81 -12.90 -6.77
N LYS A 358 -13.58 -13.93 -7.07
CA LYS A 358 -13.67 -14.48 -8.42
C LYS A 358 -14.33 -13.49 -9.38
N LYS A 359 -13.79 -13.38 -10.59
CA LYS A 359 -14.37 -12.56 -11.66
C LYS A 359 -15.79 -13.02 -12.00
N GLY A 360 -16.74 -12.09 -12.06
CA GLY A 360 -18.13 -12.36 -12.40
C GLY A 360 -19.03 -12.79 -11.23
N GLU A 361 -18.52 -12.87 -10.00
CA GLU A 361 -19.36 -13.04 -8.82
C GLU A 361 -20.12 -11.77 -8.48
N GLU A 362 -21.35 -11.93 -8.00
CA GLU A 362 -22.10 -10.80 -7.44
C GLU A 362 -21.37 -10.28 -6.20
N ILE A 363 -21.13 -8.97 -6.19
CA ILE A 363 -20.55 -8.29 -5.03
C ILE A 363 -21.66 -8.10 -4.01
N LEU A 364 -21.90 -9.13 -3.20
CA LEU A 364 -22.87 -9.09 -2.12
C LEU A 364 -22.14 -8.94 -0.78
N PRO A 365 -22.56 -8.04 0.10
CA PRO A 365 -21.82 -7.64 1.29
C PRO A 365 -21.70 -8.71 2.38
N PHE A 366 -22.34 -9.87 2.26
CA PHE A 366 -22.46 -10.82 3.39
C PHE A 366 -22.35 -12.31 3.03
N TYR A 367 -21.88 -12.70 1.85
CA TYR A 367 -21.83 -14.11 1.48
C TYR A 367 -20.41 -14.66 1.37
N PRO A 368 -20.19 -15.91 1.80
CA PRO A 368 -18.93 -16.60 1.58
C PRO A 368 -18.67 -16.70 0.09
N MET A 369 -17.47 -16.31 -0.31
CA MET A 369 -17.11 -16.24 -1.70
C MET A 369 -16.62 -17.58 -2.22
N ASN A 370 -17.01 -17.88 -3.43
CA ASN A 370 -16.56 -19.08 -4.12
C ASN A 370 -15.09 -18.95 -4.55
N LYS A 371 -14.45 -20.10 -4.77
CA LYS A 371 -13.05 -20.24 -5.20
C LYS A 371 -12.65 -19.27 -6.30
N ASN A 372 -11.49 -18.66 -6.14
CA ASN A 372 -10.82 -17.97 -7.24
C ASN A 372 -9.55 -18.73 -7.68
N PRO A 373 -9.65 -19.65 -8.66
CA PRO A 373 -8.48 -20.38 -9.15
C PRO A 373 -7.43 -19.48 -9.82
N GLU A 374 -7.83 -18.34 -10.37
CA GLU A 374 -6.91 -17.38 -11.00
C GLU A 374 -5.98 -16.73 -9.98
N GLN A 375 -6.39 -16.62 -8.72
CA GLN A 375 -5.58 -16.04 -7.67
C GLN A 375 -4.37 -16.91 -7.31
N ALA A 376 -4.52 -18.23 -7.28
CA ALA A 376 -3.39 -19.13 -7.06
C ALA A 376 -2.38 -19.02 -8.21
N ASP A 377 -2.86 -18.93 -9.45
CA ASP A 377 -2.00 -18.73 -10.62
C ASP A 377 -1.27 -17.39 -10.57
N TYR A 378 -1.95 -16.32 -10.14
CA TYR A 378 -1.34 -15.01 -9.94
C TYR A 378 -0.25 -15.04 -8.85
N LEU A 379 -0.51 -15.68 -7.71
CA LEU A 379 0.48 -15.84 -6.65
C LEU A 379 1.71 -16.60 -7.15
N LEU A 380 1.50 -17.67 -7.95
CA LEU A 380 2.59 -18.48 -8.50
C LEU A 380 3.40 -17.75 -9.58
N GLN A 381 2.77 -16.94 -10.42
CA GLN A 381 3.45 -16.23 -11.50
C GLN A 381 4.46 -15.21 -10.98
N ASN A 382 4.14 -14.52 -9.90
CA ASN A 382 4.86 -13.34 -9.46
C ASN A 382 5.44 -13.46 -8.05
N ARG A 383 5.00 -14.42 -7.25
CA ARG A 383 5.46 -14.66 -5.88
C ARG A 383 5.81 -16.12 -5.70
N TYR A 384 6.81 -16.38 -4.90
CA TYR A 384 7.26 -17.72 -4.60
C TYR A 384 7.09 -18.08 -3.14
N VAL A 385 7.14 -17.06 -2.27
CA VAL A 385 6.98 -17.21 -0.83
C VAL A 385 5.82 -16.36 -0.34
N VAL A 386 4.88 -16.97 0.34
CA VAL A 386 3.74 -16.32 0.97
C VAL A 386 3.86 -16.40 2.48
N ILE A 387 3.80 -15.26 3.13
CA ILE A 387 3.76 -15.16 4.59
C ILE A 387 2.31 -15.01 5.04
N LEU A 388 1.92 -15.83 6.00
CA LEU A 388 0.66 -15.73 6.72
C LEU A 388 0.94 -15.16 8.12
N PRO A 389 0.69 -13.85 8.36
CA PRO A 389 1.04 -13.22 9.62
C PRO A 389 -0.04 -13.42 10.67
N ASP A 390 0.29 -14.03 11.80
CA ASP A 390 -0.55 -14.14 13.01
C ASP A 390 -2.03 -14.50 12.76
N ILE A 391 -2.28 -15.36 11.78
CA ILE A 391 -3.61 -15.74 11.31
C ILE A 391 -4.30 -16.64 12.32
N SER A 392 -5.56 -16.34 12.64
CA SER A 392 -6.37 -17.14 13.57
C SER A 392 -7.25 -18.18 12.89
N GLY A 393 -7.57 -18.01 11.63
CA GLY A 393 -8.38 -18.93 10.86
C GLY A 393 -8.41 -18.54 9.38
N MET A 394 -8.75 -19.51 8.54
CA MET A 394 -8.92 -19.32 7.11
C MET A 394 -10.28 -19.86 6.71
N GLN A 395 -10.95 -19.16 5.81
CA GLN A 395 -12.13 -19.73 5.17
C GLN A 395 -11.72 -20.88 4.24
N GLU A 396 -12.70 -21.71 3.87
CA GLU A 396 -12.46 -22.85 2.97
C GLU A 396 -11.76 -22.42 1.68
N THR A 397 -12.18 -21.28 1.11
CA THR A 397 -11.61 -20.72 -0.12
C THR A 397 -10.15 -20.31 0.00
N ASP A 398 -9.79 -19.62 1.08
CA ASP A 398 -8.38 -19.27 1.36
C ASP A 398 -7.53 -20.52 1.56
N SER A 399 -8.07 -21.49 2.28
CA SER A 399 -7.40 -22.74 2.58
C SER A 399 -7.09 -23.54 1.34
N GLU A 400 -8.06 -23.71 0.45
CA GLU A 400 -7.88 -24.44 -0.81
C GLU A 400 -6.88 -23.71 -1.73
N MET A 401 -6.93 -22.39 -1.79
CA MET A 401 -6.00 -21.60 -2.58
C MET A 401 -4.56 -21.74 -2.06
N ILE A 402 -4.35 -21.64 -0.75
CA ILE A 402 -3.02 -21.81 -0.14
C ILE A 402 -2.52 -23.25 -0.30
N GLU A 403 -3.38 -24.25 -0.13
CA GLU A 403 -3.01 -25.64 -0.35
C GLU A 403 -2.60 -25.88 -1.82
N ASP A 404 -3.39 -25.37 -2.77
CA ASP A 404 -3.07 -25.48 -4.20
C ASP A 404 -1.78 -24.73 -4.56
N PHE A 405 -1.57 -23.56 -3.98
CA PHE A 405 -0.32 -22.80 -4.14
C PHE A 405 0.90 -23.62 -3.69
N VAL A 406 0.85 -24.24 -2.50
CA VAL A 406 1.96 -25.08 -2.01
C VAL A 406 2.11 -26.32 -2.86
N ARG A 407 1.01 -27.02 -3.17
CA ARG A 407 1.04 -28.24 -3.98
C ARG A 407 1.72 -28.04 -5.34
N ARG A 408 1.61 -26.85 -5.93
CA ARG A 408 2.21 -26.45 -7.22
C ARG A 408 3.61 -25.81 -7.08
N GLY A 409 4.25 -25.93 -5.92
CA GLY A 409 5.63 -25.51 -5.70
C GLY A 409 5.80 -24.18 -4.96
N GLY A 410 4.73 -23.53 -4.55
CA GLY A 410 4.82 -22.34 -3.69
C GLY A 410 5.33 -22.68 -2.28
N VAL A 411 5.87 -21.68 -1.60
CA VAL A 411 6.32 -21.82 -0.21
C VAL A 411 5.50 -20.93 0.69
N VAL A 412 5.04 -21.48 1.83
CA VAL A 412 4.25 -20.72 2.80
C VAL A 412 4.94 -20.70 4.16
N ILE A 413 5.02 -19.52 4.77
CA ILE A 413 5.52 -19.33 6.14
C ILE A 413 4.36 -18.81 7.00
N ALA A 414 3.85 -19.64 7.91
CA ALA A 414 2.81 -19.25 8.84
C ALA A 414 3.42 -18.83 10.19
N PHE A 415 3.02 -17.66 10.67
CA PHE A 415 3.35 -17.16 12.00
C PHE A 415 2.11 -17.18 12.89
N GLY A 416 2.31 -17.40 14.18
CA GLY A 416 1.26 -17.28 15.18
C GLY A 416 1.19 -18.46 16.15
N PRO A 417 0.57 -18.23 17.33
CA PRO A 417 0.37 -19.28 18.31
C PRO A 417 -0.64 -20.36 17.85
N ARG A 418 -1.37 -20.08 16.77
CA ARG A 418 -2.34 -21.00 16.17
C ARG A 418 -2.00 -21.17 14.70
N ILE A 419 -1.93 -22.41 14.22
CA ILE A 419 -1.84 -22.66 12.78
C ILE A 419 -3.18 -22.33 12.14
N PRO A 420 -3.17 -21.66 10.97
CA PRO A 420 -4.39 -21.39 10.23
C PRO A 420 -5.18 -22.67 9.97
N TYR A 421 -6.47 -22.65 10.19
CA TYR A 421 -7.33 -23.80 9.95
C TYR A 421 -8.60 -23.41 9.17
N GLY A 422 -9.02 -24.31 8.31
CA GLY A 422 -10.34 -24.33 7.66
C GLY A 422 -11.04 -25.65 7.98
N ASP A 423 -12.35 -25.71 7.86
CA ASP A 423 -13.16 -26.88 8.26
C ASP A 423 -12.85 -28.15 7.45
N ARG A 424 -12.19 -28.03 6.29
CA ARG A 424 -11.84 -29.15 5.40
C ARG A 424 -10.32 -29.38 5.26
N PHE A 425 -9.51 -28.69 6.03
CA PHE A 425 -8.07 -28.86 5.98
C PHE A 425 -7.64 -30.18 6.59
N ASP A 426 -6.93 -31.00 5.83
CA ASP A 426 -6.06 -32.00 6.41
C ASP A 426 -4.79 -31.31 6.93
N ARG A 427 -4.89 -30.72 8.13
CA ARG A 427 -3.83 -29.93 8.78
C ARG A 427 -2.55 -30.70 8.93
N GLU A 428 -2.67 -31.98 9.29
CA GLU A 428 -1.50 -32.85 9.48
C GLU A 428 -0.76 -33.00 8.16
N LYS A 429 -1.47 -33.06 7.07
CA LYS A 429 -0.90 -33.29 5.74
C LYS A 429 -0.20 -32.05 5.18
N LEU A 430 -0.86 -30.88 5.20
CA LEU A 430 -0.26 -29.64 4.71
C LEU A 430 0.86 -29.13 5.61
N TRP A 431 0.63 -29.12 6.92
CA TRP A 431 1.60 -28.56 7.86
C TRP A 431 2.59 -29.59 8.42
N GLY A 432 2.34 -30.90 8.26
CA GLY A 432 3.23 -31.97 8.68
C GLY A 432 3.32 -32.13 10.20
N ALA A 433 2.34 -31.67 10.94
CA ALA A 433 2.34 -31.76 12.38
C ALA A 433 0.92 -31.91 12.94
N ARG A 434 0.79 -32.63 14.04
CA ARG A 434 -0.44 -32.73 14.82
C ARG A 434 -0.35 -31.86 16.06
N GLU A 435 -1.48 -31.31 16.45
CA GLU A 435 -1.61 -30.56 17.68
C GLU A 435 -1.55 -31.52 18.88
N SER A 436 -0.66 -31.26 19.83
CA SER A 436 -0.46 -32.17 20.98
C SER A 436 -1.51 -31.99 22.08
N VAL A 437 -2.28 -30.89 22.04
CA VAL A 437 -3.30 -30.55 23.06
C VAL A 437 -4.44 -29.79 22.39
N PRO A 438 -5.71 -30.05 22.76
CA PRO A 438 -6.85 -29.31 22.23
C PRO A 438 -6.69 -27.79 22.38
N VAL A 439 -7.17 -27.04 21.39
CA VAL A 439 -7.05 -25.58 21.15
C VAL A 439 -7.29 -24.65 22.36
N GLN A 440 -7.77 -25.17 23.50
CA GLN A 440 -8.16 -24.37 24.66
C GLN A 440 -7.05 -24.09 25.68
N SER A 441 -5.87 -24.67 25.53
CA SER A 441 -4.77 -24.43 26.48
C SER A 441 -3.51 -23.90 25.79
N SER A 442 -3.36 -22.57 25.77
CA SER A 442 -2.06 -21.96 25.46
C SER A 442 -1.06 -22.37 26.55
N ARG A 443 0.07 -22.90 26.14
CA ARG A 443 1.22 -23.08 27.03
C ARG A 443 2.10 -21.83 26.99
N TYR A 444 2.76 -21.54 28.10
CA TYR A 444 3.73 -20.47 28.19
C TYR A 444 5.14 -21.04 28.15
N TYR A 445 5.91 -20.53 27.22
CA TYR A 445 7.29 -20.90 27.02
C TYR A 445 8.20 -19.68 27.21
N ASN A 446 9.43 -19.93 27.63
CA ASN A 446 10.42 -18.90 27.92
C ASN A 446 11.80 -19.19 27.31
N ARG A 447 11.90 -20.25 26.50
CA ARG A 447 13.15 -20.64 25.84
C ARG A 447 12.88 -21.39 24.55
N ILE A 448 13.71 -21.13 23.53
CA ILE A 448 13.75 -21.84 22.26
C ILE A 448 15.17 -22.32 22.01
N THR A 449 15.31 -23.50 21.44
CA THR A 449 16.61 -24.09 21.09
C THR A 449 16.60 -24.63 19.67
N VAL A 450 17.62 -24.26 18.87
CA VAL A 450 17.80 -24.71 17.49
C VAL A 450 18.16 -26.19 17.44
N SER A 451 17.40 -26.95 16.70
CA SER A 451 17.65 -28.39 16.43
C SER A 451 18.35 -28.58 15.08
N LYS A 452 17.91 -27.84 14.06
CA LYS A 452 18.46 -27.85 12.70
C LYS A 452 19.00 -26.44 12.37
N PRO A 453 20.32 -26.28 12.23
CA PRO A 453 20.92 -24.98 12.00
C PRO A 453 20.67 -24.48 10.57
N GLY A 454 20.61 -23.15 10.40
CA GLY A 454 20.65 -22.45 9.13
C GLY A 454 22.03 -21.80 8.87
N ALA A 455 22.05 -20.79 8.00
CA ALA A 455 23.28 -20.08 7.64
C ALA A 455 23.80 -19.15 8.76
N ARG A 456 22.91 -18.63 9.62
CA ARG A 456 23.21 -17.70 10.71
C ARG A 456 23.12 -18.32 12.09
N THR A 457 22.50 -19.51 12.17
CA THR A 457 22.24 -20.20 13.43
C THR A 457 23.05 -21.50 13.53
N TYR A 458 23.33 -21.95 14.76
CA TYR A 458 24.01 -23.22 15.01
C TYR A 458 23.19 -24.15 15.91
N LYS A 459 23.40 -25.44 15.77
CA LYS A 459 22.70 -26.45 16.58
C LYS A 459 22.97 -26.25 18.07
N GLY A 460 21.89 -26.21 18.87
CA GLY A 460 21.95 -25.95 20.29
C GLY A 460 21.95 -24.46 20.67
N GLN A 461 22.01 -23.54 19.72
CA GLN A 461 21.80 -22.12 19.99
C GLN A 461 20.42 -21.92 20.64
N SER A 462 20.39 -21.07 21.67
CA SER A 462 19.15 -20.88 22.45
C SER A 462 18.93 -19.42 22.76
N TRP A 463 17.66 -19.05 22.81
CA TRP A 463 17.20 -17.74 23.28
C TRP A 463 16.29 -17.93 24.50
N SER A 464 16.54 -17.15 25.55
CA SER A 464 15.67 -17.05 26.72
C SER A 464 14.95 -15.71 26.71
N PHE A 465 13.67 -15.69 27.05
CA PHE A 465 12.79 -14.52 26.95
C PHE A 465 11.70 -14.58 28.02
N GLY A 466 10.89 -13.52 28.14
CA GLY A 466 9.70 -13.53 28.99
C GLY A 466 8.67 -14.55 28.49
N PRO A 467 7.72 -14.97 29.34
CA PRO A 467 6.72 -15.96 28.96
C PRO A 467 5.91 -15.52 27.73
N ILE A 468 5.90 -16.34 26.69
CA ILE A 468 5.04 -16.18 25.51
C ILE A 468 4.04 -17.32 25.40
N ALA A 469 2.84 -17.00 24.95
CA ALA A 469 1.84 -18.00 24.63
C ALA A 469 2.16 -18.66 23.28
N SER A 470 2.11 -19.98 23.22
CA SER A 470 2.25 -20.76 22.00
C SER A 470 1.42 -22.04 22.08
N THR A 471 1.11 -22.61 20.93
CA THR A 471 0.47 -23.92 20.82
C THR A 471 1.55 -25.00 20.71
N ALA A 472 1.34 -26.14 21.37
CA ALA A 472 2.26 -27.25 21.34
C ALA A 472 2.01 -28.10 20.08
N TRP A 473 2.99 -28.15 19.19
CA TRP A 473 2.97 -28.94 17.96
C TRP A 473 3.99 -30.05 17.97
N ILE A 474 3.64 -31.18 17.40
CA ILE A 474 4.49 -32.37 17.31
C ILE A 474 4.65 -32.72 15.82
N PRO A 475 5.65 -32.15 15.12
CA PRO A 475 6.04 -32.61 13.80
C PRO A 475 6.85 -33.91 13.87
N GLU A 476 7.13 -34.51 12.73
CA GLU A 476 8.17 -35.51 12.64
C GLU A 476 9.53 -34.91 13.06
N LYS A 477 10.38 -35.70 13.71
CA LYS A 477 11.61 -35.20 14.33
C LYS A 477 12.57 -34.53 13.34
N GLU A 478 12.66 -35.06 12.16
CA GLU A 478 13.47 -34.50 11.07
C GLU A 478 12.97 -33.15 10.56
N ASN A 479 11.69 -32.85 10.76
CA ASN A 479 11.04 -31.61 10.32
C ASN A 479 11.17 -30.47 11.33
N MET A 480 11.57 -30.76 12.56
CA MET A 480 11.73 -29.75 13.61
C MET A 480 13.01 -28.94 13.42
N ILE A 481 12.85 -27.63 13.25
CA ILE A 481 13.95 -26.66 13.09
C ILE A 481 14.36 -26.11 14.45
N ALA A 482 13.40 -25.74 15.31
CA ALA A 482 13.64 -25.30 16.67
C ALA A 482 12.52 -25.78 17.60
N GLY A 483 12.86 -26.03 18.87
CA GLY A 483 11.92 -26.60 19.83
C GLY A 483 11.91 -25.89 21.17
N PHE A 484 10.85 -26.13 21.91
CA PHE A 484 10.69 -25.73 23.30
C PHE A 484 11.31 -26.77 24.26
N PRO A 485 11.51 -26.44 25.54
CA PRO A 485 12.11 -27.38 26.53
C PRO A 485 11.35 -28.69 26.75
N ASP A 486 10.05 -28.71 26.48
CA ASP A 486 9.20 -29.89 26.62
C ASP A 486 9.23 -30.83 25.40
N GLY A 487 10.03 -30.48 24.38
CA GLY A 487 10.18 -31.27 23.14
C GLY A 487 9.14 -30.96 22.07
N THR A 488 8.22 -30.02 22.31
CA THR A 488 7.30 -29.54 21.28
C THR A 488 8.00 -28.53 20.35
N ALA A 489 7.52 -28.42 19.11
CA ALA A 489 8.15 -27.53 18.12
C ALA A 489 7.77 -26.07 18.32
N SER A 490 8.78 -25.21 18.23
CA SER A 490 8.63 -23.76 18.05
C SER A 490 8.65 -23.38 16.58
N VAL A 491 9.50 -24.07 15.80
CA VAL A 491 9.63 -23.89 14.35
C VAL A 491 9.80 -25.26 13.70
N PHE A 492 9.04 -25.50 12.64
CA PHE A 492 9.15 -26.72 11.85
C PHE A 492 8.77 -26.45 10.38
N SER A 493 9.11 -27.40 9.52
CA SER A 493 8.78 -27.33 8.08
C SER A 493 8.16 -28.65 7.62
N ASN A 494 7.45 -28.62 6.50
CA ASN A 494 6.89 -29.80 5.86
C ASN A 494 6.96 -29.64 4.33
N GLU A 495 7.24 -30.73 3.63
CA GLU A 495 7.13 -30.79 2.18
C GLU A 495 5.73 -31.26 1.80
N TYR A 496 5.10 -30.54 0.85
CA TYR A 496 3.75 -30.87 0.39
C TYR A 496 3.62 -30.61 -1.12
N GLY A 497 3.38 -31.68 -1.89
CA GLY A 497 3.39 -31.60 -3.34
C GLY A 497 4.80 -31.25 -3.84
N GLU A 498 4.89 -30.18 -4.64
CA GLU A 498 6.16 -29.64 -5.13
C GLU A 498 6.69 -28.48 -4.28
N GLY A 499 5.93 -28.07 -3.25
CA GLY A 499 6.24 -26.93 -2.40
C GLY A 499 6.55 -27.31 -0.97
N LYS A 500 6.61 -26.28 -0.12
CA LYS A 500 7.03 -26.40 1.26
C LYS A 500 6.28 -25.46 2.18
N THR A 501 6.04 -25.88 3.41
CA THR A 501 5.48 -25.03 4.46
C THR A 501 6.46 -24.87 5.61
N TYR A 502 6.45 -23.71 6.24
CA TYR A 502 7.11 -23.43 7.50
C TYR A 502 6.08 -22.93 8.50
N VAL A 503 6.20 -23.37 9.73
CA VAL A 503 5.38 -22.89 10.82
C VAL A 503 6.27 -22.35 11.92
N VAL A 504 6.02 -21.10 12.30
CA VAL A 504 6.62 -20.43 13.44
C VAL A 504 5.51 -20.21 14.46
N THR A 505 5.51 -20.96 15.55
CA THR A 505 4.39 -21.01 16.52
C THR A 505 4.31 -19.79 17.44
N MET A 506 5.02 -18.73 17.09
CA MET A 506 5.01 -17.41 17.73
C MET A 506 4.47 -16.39 16.78
N SER A 507 3.94 -15.28 17.31
CA SER A 507 3.64 -14.11 16.45
C SER A 507 4.90 -13.63 15.73
N ALA A 508 4.73 -13.07 14.54
CA ALA A 508 5.85 -12.55 13.75
C ALA A 508 6.68 -11.53 14.54
N ARG A 509 6.00 -10.64 15.29
CA ARG A 509 6.66 -9.68 16.19
C ARG A 509 7.54 -10.34 17.23
N ASN A 510 7.02 -11.38 17.92
CA ASN A 510 7.79 -12.10 18.94
C ASN A 510 8.96 -12.86 18.32
N ALA A 511 8.74 -13.55 17.21
CA ALA A 511 9.77 -14.31 16.53
C ALA A 511 10.96 -13.41 16.10
N VAL A 512 10.67 -12.28 15.47
CA VAL A 512 11.68 -11.32 15.04
C VAL A 512 12.40 -10.67 16.23
N SER A 513 11.67 -10.32 17.29
CA SER A 513 12.27 -9.72 18.48
C SER A 513 13.18 -10.69 19.25
N ILE A 514 12.83 -11.98 19.30
CA ILE A 514 13.53 -13.01 20.10
C ILE A 514 14.67 -13.65 19.31
N CYS A 515 14.40 -14.08 18.08
CA CYS A 515 15.32 -14.88 17.28
C CYS A 515 15.40 -14.42 15.81
N PRO A 516 15.81 -13.14 15.55
CA PRO A 516 15.80 -12.56 14.20
C PRO A 516 16.62 -13.36 13.18
N ASP A 517 17.74 -13.94 13.57
CA ASP A 517 18.60 -14.73 12.69
C ASP A 517 17.95 -16.06 12.30
N LEU A 518 17.17 -16.67 13.20
CA LEU A 518 16.39 -17.87 12.86
C LEU A 518 15.30 -17.54 11.85
N VAL A 519 14.63 -16.40 12.00
CA VAL A 519 13.61 -15.95 11.03
C VAL A 519 14.25 -15.65 9.67
N ARG A 520 15.43 -15.01 9.62
CA ARG A 520 16.17 -14.80 8.37
C ARG A 520 16.56 -16.11 7.70
N ASP A 521 17.04 -17.09 8.47
CA ASP A 521 17.38 -18.40 7.94
C ASP A 521 16.16 -19.10 7.31
N ILE A 522 14.97 -18.98 7.92
CA ILE A 522 13.73 -19.52 7.38
C ILE A 522 13.34 -18.80 6.08
N LEU A 523 13.42 -17.48 6.05
CA LEU A 523 13.10 -16.68 4.86
C LEU A 523 14.03 -17.02 3.69
N ASP A 524 15.33 -17.15 3.95
CA ASP A 524 16.31 -17.48 2.92
C ASP A 524 16.17 -18.92 2.43
N ASP A 525 15.92 -19.88 3.33
CA ASP A 525 15.64 -21.27 2.95
C ASP A 525 14.35 -21.37 2.11
N ALA A 526 13.31 -20.62 2.49
CA ALA A 526 12.05 -20.55 1.75
C ALA A 526 12.23 -19.97 0.33
N LEU A 527 13.00 -18.90 0.18
CA LEU A 527 13.30 -18.29 -1.12
C LEU A 527 14.21 -19.22 -1.97
N ALA A 528 15.21 -19.84 -1.34
CA ALA A 528 16.13 -20.76 -2.01
C ALA A 528 15.43 -22.00 -2.58
N CYS A 529 14.30 -22.45 -2.01
CA CYS A 529 13.46 -23.50 -2.60
C CYS A 529 12.96 -23.16 -4.00
N ARG A 530 13.05 -21.90 -4.43
CA ARG A 530 12.64 -21.40 -5.75
C ARG A 530 13.79 -20.69 -6.49
N ASP A 531 15.04 -21.01 -6.13
CA ASP A 531 16.25 -20.40 -6.69
C ASP A 531 16.27 -18.86 -6.63
N VAL A 532 15.62 -18.31 -5.61
CA VAL A 532 15.57 -16.87 -5.35
C VAL A 532 16.45 -16.53 -4.15
N TYR A 533 17.28 -15.53 -4.33
CA TYR A 533 18.19 -15.09 -3.29
C TYR A 533 18.04 -13.58 -3.08
N ARG A 534 18.02 -13.16 -1.83
CA ARG A 534 18.03 -11.72 -1.52
C ARG A 534 19.39 -11.14 -1.87
N PRO A 535 19.44 -9.97 -2.54
CA PRO A 535 20.71 -9.36 -2.89
C PRO A 535 21.49 -8.81 -1.68
N PHE A 536 20.77 -8.46 -0.61
CA PHE A 536 21.35 -7.87 0.60
C PHE A 536 20.70 -8.43 1.87
N ASP A 537 21.50 -8.51 2.93
CA ASP A 537 21.06 -8.58 4.32
C ASP A 537 21.17 -7.19 4.95
N VAL A 538 20.16 -6.76 5.72
CA VAL A 538 20.14 -5.48 6.40
C VAL A 538 19.99 -5.70 7.91
N TYR A 539 20.85 -5.10 8.68
CA TYR A 539 20.84 -5.12 10.14
C TYR A 539 20.67 -3.70 10.69
N GLY A 540 20.04 -3.58 11.84
CA GLY A 540 19.79 -2.31 12.50
C GLY A 540 18.55 -1.56 12.01
N ALA A 541 17.77 -2.12 11.06
CA ALA A 541 16.55 -1.49 10.62
C ALA A 541 15.53 -1.36 11.76
N ALA A 542 14.78 -0.26 11.77
CA ALA A 542 13.71 0.01 12.73
C ALA A 542 12.33 -0.23 12.10
N GLY A 543 11.30 -0.39 12.93
CA GLY A 543 9.94 -0.67 12.46
C GLY A 543 9.32 0.43 11.59
N ASN A 544 9.72 1.70 11.81
CA ASN A 544 9.24 2.83 11.00
C ASN A 544 10.26 3.20 9.90
N MET A 545 10.59 2.21 9.07
CA MET A 545 11.48 2.33 7.92
C MET A 545 10.94 1.53 6.74
N ASP A 546 11.29 1.94 5.53
CA ASP A 546 11.09 1.13 4.33
C ASP A 546 12.45 0.77 3.71
N ILE A 547 12.62 -0.50 3.41
CA ILE A 547 13.78 -1.03 2.71
C ILE A 547 13.29 -1.59 1.37
N SER A 548 13.86 -1.12 0.28
CA SER A 548 13.62 -1.66 -1.05
C SER A 548 14.94 -2.08 -1.66
N MET A 549 14.95 -3.20 -2.37
CA MET A 549 16.18 -3.73 -2.98
C MET A 549 15.86 -4.40 -4.33
N ASN A 550 16.81 -4.27 -5.24
CA ASN A 550 16.76 -4.91 -6.54
C ASN A 550 18.08 -5.64 -6.80
N GLY A 551 17.99 -6.86 -7.27
CA GLY A 551 19.11 -7.68 -7.70
C GLY A 551 19.02 -7.97 -9.19
N GLY A 552 19.37 -6.99 -10.04
CA GLY A 552 19.45 -7.18 -11.49
C GLY A 552 20.66 -8.07 -11.91
N GLN A 553 20.69 -8.49 -13.18
CA GLN A 553 21.79 -9.31 -13.70
C GLN A 553 23.16 -8.60 -13.66
N SER A 554 23.19 -7.26 -13.67
CA SER A 554 24.42 -6.48 -13.79
C SER A 554 24.61 -5.44 -12.69
N SER A 555 23.61 -5.15 -11.88
CA SER A 555 23.70 -4.17 -10.79
C SER A 555 22.79 -4.53 -9.63
N TYR A 556 23.20 -4.18 -8.43
CA TYR A 556 22.42 -4.36 -7.21
C TYR A 556 22.11 -2.99 -6.63
N THR A 557 20.85 -2.72 -6.34
CA THR A 557 20.43 -1.47 -5.73
C THR A 557 19.69 -1.70 -4.43
N ILE A 558 19.84 -0.78 -3.50
CA ILE A 558 19.12 -0.77 -2.23
C ILE A 558 18.78 0.67 -1.85
N SER A 559 17.57 0.90 -1.40
CA SER A 559 17.14 2.15 -0.77
C SER A 559 16.60 1.88 0.64
N ALA A 560 16.87 2.81 1.55
CA ALA A 560 16.40 2.80 2.92
C ALA A 560 15.83 4.17 3.28
N ALA A 561 14.54 4.25 3.59
CA ALA A 561 13.86 5.45 4.06
C ALA A 561 13.58 5.35 5.56
N ASN A 562 13.95 6.38 6.31
CA ASN A 562 13.83 6.45 7.76
C ASN A 562 12.78 7.49 8.16
N TYR A 563 11.66 7.06 8.70
CA TYR A 563 10.56 7.91 9.19
C TYR A 563 10.60 8.11 10.71
N ASN A 564 11.68 7.66 11.37
CA ASN A 564 11.87 7.87 12.79
C ASN A 564 12.37 9.31 13.06
N SER A 565 12.06 9.84 14.24
CA SER A 565 12.51 11.16 14.70
C SER A 565 14.02 11.23 15.03
N ARG A 566 14.76 10.16 14.77
CA ARG A 566 16.21 10.07 15.01
C ARG A 566 16.89 9.28 13.89
N PRO A 567 18.18 9.54 13.65
CA PRO A 567 18.98 8.76 12.71
C PRO A 567 18.99 7.27 13.07
N VAL A 568 19.10 6.43 12.04
CA VAL A 568 19.22 4.98 12.17
C VAL A 568 20.51 4.53 11.49
N ASP A 569 21.34 3.79 12.23
CA ASP A 569 22.57 3.19 11.72
C ASP A 569 22.27 1.77 11.22
N LEU A 570 22.50 1.54 9.93
CA LEU A 570 22.31 0.26 9.26
C LEU A 570 23.65 -0.39 8.95
N VAL A 571 23.65 -1.70 8.88
CA VAL A 571 24.72 -2.48 8.27
C VAL A 571 24.14 -3.30 7.12
N ILE A 572 24.55 -2.98 5.90
CA ILE A 572 24.14 -3.67 4.68
C ILE A 572 25.22 -4.69 4.32
N LYS A 573 24.84 -5.95 4.11
CA LYS A 573 25.72 -7.01 3.66
C LYS A 573 25.28 -7.48 2.28
N PRO A 574 26.05 -7.23 1.20
CA PRO A 574 25.79 -7.85 -0.10
C PRO A 574 25.95 -9.36 -0.01
N LEU A 575 25.02 -10.11 -0.59
CA LEU A 575 25.00 -11.58 -0.53
C LEU A 575 25.39 -12.26 -1.84
N LEU A 576 25.25 -11.56 -2.98
CA LEU A 576 25.38 -12.12 -4.31
C LEU A 576 26.60 -11.64 -5.08
N LEU A 577 27.51 -10.88 -4.47
CA LEU A 577 28.70 -10.41 -5.15
C LEU A 577 29.71 -11.55 -5.36
N GLU A 578 30.25 -11.66 -6.57
CA GLU A 578 31.33 -12.57 -6.89
C GLU A 578 32.61 -12.15 -6.16
N PRO A 579 33.28 -13.03 -5.38
CA PRO A 579 34.35 -12.64 -4.45
C PRO A 579 35.51 -11.87 -5.08
N ASP A 580 35.91 -12.26 -6.28
CA ASP A 580 37.10 -11.76 -6.97
C ASP A 580 36.81 -10.66 -8.00
N LYS A 581 35.53 -10.44 -8.32
CA LYS A 581 35.11 -9.40 -9.26
C LYS A 581 35.11 -8.04 -8.58
N LYS A 582 35.55 -7.02 -9.30
CA LYS A 582 35.54 -5.64 -8.81
C LYS A 582 34.20 -4.98 -8.98
N TYR A 583 33.82 -4.18 -8.01
CA TYR A 583 32.57 -3.43 -7.98
C TYR A 583 32.79 -2.01 -7.48
N LYS A 584 31.91 -1.09 -7.92
CA LYS A 584 31.79 0.28 -7.44
C LYS A 584 30.56 0.38 -6.56
N LEU A 585 30.73 0.97 -5.38
CA LEU A 585 29.61 1.41 -4.54
C LEU A 585 29.32 2.87 -4.87
N ILE A 586 28.10 3.15 -5.28
CA ILE A 586 27.67 4.47 -5.75
C ILE A 586 26.56 4.97 -4.84
N ASP A 587 26.68 6.21 -4.36
CA ASP A 587 25.56 6.94 -3.77
C ASP A 587 24.67 7.45 -4.90
N LEU A 588 23.46 6.92 -5.00
CA LEU A 588 22.53 7.26 -6.07
C LEU A 588 21.87 8.64 -5.90
N LYS A 589 21.91 9.23 -4.69
CA LYS A 589 21.43 10.62 -4.48
C LYS A 589 22.38 11.65 -5.09
N SER A 590 23.68 11.41 -4.98
CA SER A 590 24.72 12.31 -5.47
C SER A 590 25.37 11.86 -6.79
N GLY A 591 25.29 10.58 -7.11
CA GLY A 591 26.04 9.96 -8.21
C GLY A 591 27.52 9.72 -7.88
N GLU A 592 27.94 9.93 -6.63
CA GLU A 592 29.33 9.79 -6.20
C GLU A 592 29.72 8.32 -6.02
N VAL A 593 30.91 7.96 -6.51
CA VAL A 593 31.50 6.65 -6.24
C VAL A 593 32.16 6.69 -4.86
N LEU A 594 31.51 6.02 -3.89
CA LEU A 594 31.98 6.00 -2.49
C LEU A 594 33.18 5.10 -2.28
N SER A 595 33.26 4.00 -3.02
CA SER A 595 34.40 3.06 -2.93
C SER A 595 34.42 2.10 -4.13
N GLU A 596 35.63 1.54 -4.39
CA GLU A 596 35.86 0.48 -5.36
C GLU A 596 36.57 -0.66 -4.67
N LYS A 597 35.99 -1.88 -4.70
CA LYS A 597 36.54 -3.07 -4.03
C LYS A 597 36.16 -4.34 -4.80
N THR A 598 36.86 -5.44 -4.51
CA THR A 598 36.37 -6.77 -4.91
C THR A 598 35.11 -7.14 -4.12
N GLY A 599 34.31 -8.08 -4.62
CA GLY A 599 33.11 -8.54 -3.92
C GLY A 599 33.42 -9.00 -2.49
N SER A 600 34.52 -9.71 -2.28
CA SER A 600 35.01 -10.09 -0.93
C SER A 600 35.37 -8.91 -0.04
N GLY A 601 35.65 -7.74 -0.61
CA GLY A 601 35.90 -6.48 0.13
C GLY A 601 34.65 -5.78 0.64
N TYR A 602 33.46 -6.14 0.13
CA TYR A 602 32.18 -5.60 0.57
C TYR A 602 31.46 -6.52 1.58
N ARG A 603 32.15 -6.95 2.63
CA ARG A 603 31.55 -7.82 3.65
C ARG A 603 30.46 -7.12 4.48
N SER A 604 30.59 -5.81 4.65
CA SER A 604 29.59 -4.97 5.31
C SER A 604 29.78 -3.51 4.90
N ILE A 605 28.68 -2.81 4.69
CA ILE A 605 28.61 -1.40 4.34
C ILE A 605 27.83 -0.72 5.45
N PRO A 606 28.50 0.08 6.32
CA PRO A 606 27.79 0.88 7.30
C PRO A 606 27.09 2.05 6.60
N VAL A 607 25.83 2.26 6.92
CA VAL A 607 25.00 3.34 6.37
C VAL A 607 24.27 4.02 7.51
N ARG A 608 24.38 5.34 7.59
CA ARG A 608 23.56 6.15 8.48
C ARG A 608 22.47 6.83 7.66
N VAL A 609 21.23 6.58 8.02
CA VAL A 609 20.05 7.24 7.42
C VAL A 609 19.54 8.27 8.42
N GLU A 610 19.62 9.55 8.05
CA GLU A 610 19.17 10.63 8.92
C GLU A 610 17.65 10.56 9.20
N SER A 611 17.21 11.28 10.21
CA SER A 611 15.80 11.39 10.57
C SER A 611 15.01 12.00 9.42
N ASN A 612 13.86 11.38 9.06
CA ASN A 612 12.99 11.84 7.98
C ASN A 612 13.76 12.05 6.66
N ASP A 613 14.61 11.09 6.31
CA ASP A 613 15.41 11.09 5.08
C ASP A 613 15.52 9.67 4.52
N PHE A 614 16.16 9.55 3.36
CA PHE A 614 16.46 8.26 2.75
C PHE A 614 17.89 8.20 2.25
N SER A 615 18.41 6.98 2.09
CA SER A 615 19.65 6.69 1.40
C SER A 615 19.41 5.67 0.30
N ALA A 616 20.09 5.82 -0.84
CA ALA A 616 19.99 4.90 -1.95
C ALA A 616 21.39 4.61 -2.51
N PHE A 617 21.71 3.33 -2.70
CA PHE A 617 23.02 2.87 -3.15
C PHE A 617 22.90 1.90 -4.31
N GLY A 618 23.85 2.00 -5.23
CA GLY A 618 24.09 1.03 -6.30
C GLY A 618 25.41 0.31 -6.08
N ILE A 619 25.47 -0.99 -6.40
CA ILE A 619 26.70 -1.76 -6.50
C ILE A 619 26.78 -2.27 -7.93
N GLU A 620 27.70 -1.74 -8.70
CA GLU A 620 27.89 -2.05 -10.12
C GLU A 620 29.22 -2.74 -10.36
N PRO A 621 29.28 -3.79 -11.17
CA PRO A 621 30.56 -4.37 -11.58
C PRO A 621 31.36 -3.35 -12.40
N GLU A 622 32.66 -3.32 -12.19
CA GLU A 622 33.56 -2.55 -13.06
C GLU A 622 33.43 -3.10 -14.49
N SER A 623 33.15 -2.22 -15.44
CA SER A 623 33.10 -2.63 -16.85
C SER A 623 34.47 -3.17 -17.26
N GLU A 624 34.53 -4.39 -17.78
CA GLU A 624 35.73 -4.86 -18.46
C GLU A 624 36.00 -3.89 -19.63
N GLN A 625 37.06 -3.10 -19.50
CA GLN A 625 37.53 -2.29 -20.60
C GLN A 625 37.99 -3.27 -21.71
N ASN A 626 37.16 -3.45 -22.74
CA ASN A 626 37.54 -4.11 -23.96
C ASN A 626 38.60 -3.32 -24.74
#